data_67b031a512c295e6b274ff51553420ed
#
_entry.id   67b031a512c295e6b274ff51553420ed
#
_cell.length_a   1.000
_cell.length_b   1.000
_cell.length_c   1.000
_cell.angle_alpha   90.00
_cell.angle_beta   90.00
_cell.angle_gamma   90.00
#
_symmetry.space_group_name_H-M   'P 1'
#
loop_
_entity.id
_entity.type
_entity.pdbx_description
1 polymer ?
#
loop_
_entity_poly.entity_id
_entity_poly.type
_entity_poly.pdbx_seq_one_letter_code
_entity_poly.pdbx_strand_id
1 'polypeptide(L)'
;MQKLFLTILVSCALAASVCAHPDANAPKPADDTKPALPVVTGTGENTFATVPGWGHIPDKVVIGPTHGGVVVDKKGSIYISTDSANGIFVFAPDGSLEKNIAKEFPGIHGMMIREENGEEFIYAAHLKGKQGLKLKLDGTPVLKIPFGDDIAPLYPEGANAYNPTAIAVAPNGDIFIADGYGKSLIHKYDSTGKYIKTFGGKGKEEGKFETSHGIALDTRSGKPLLLICDRANRRLQHFDLDGNFVAVITTGLRLPCAVSFHGDNVAVAELEGRVAILDKSNNVVATLGDNPDKSQRANFGVPPDAWKQGVFTAPHGISYDAAGNLYVQDWNKTGRATKLVKSVAGDQ
;
A
#
# COMPACT_ATOMS: atom_id res chain seq x y z
N MET A 1 79.71 -10.65 -20.25
CA MET A 1 79.50 -11.63 -19.17
C MET A 1 79.66 -10.89 -17.85
N GLN A 2 78.63 -10.35 -17.28
CA GLN A 2 78.61 -9.80 -15.94
C GLN A 2 77.30 -10.25 -15.29
N LYS A 3 77.47 -11.04 -14.20
CA LYS A 3 76.36 -11.53 -13.38
C LYS A 3 76.02 -10.45 -12.35
N LEU A 4 74.78 -10.00 -12.35
CA LEU A 4 74.23 -9.08 -11.33
C LEU A 4 73.58 -9.91 -10.25
N PHE A 5 74.12 -9.82 -9.02
CA PHE A 5 73.53 -10.39 -7.81
C PHE A 5 72.49 -9.42 -7.28
N LEU A 6 71.27 -9.90 -7.12
CA LEU A 6 70.13 -9.17 -6.47
C LEU A 6 70.02 -9.63 -5.02
N THR A 7 70.40 -8.74 -4.09
CA THR A 7 70.26 -8.98 -2.67
C THR A 7 68.83 -8.61 -2.20
N ILE A 8 68.11 -9.58 -1.70
CA ILE A 8 66.77 -9.38 -1.13
C ILE A 8 66.94 -9.07 0.36
N LEU A 9 66.61 -7.83 0.77
CA LEU A 9 66.46 -7.46 2.18
C LEU A 9 65.05 -7.88 2.64
N VAL A 10 64.98 -8.78 3.61
CA VAL A 10 63.77 -9.13 4.34
C VAL A 10 63.64 -8.18 5.52
N SER A 11 62.67 -7.27 5.46
CA SER A 11 62.30 -6.42 6.60
C SER A 11 61.25 -7.14 7.44
N CYS A 12 61.60 -7.60 8.62
CA CYS A 12 60.67 -8.02 9.65
C CYS A 12 59.98 -6.78 10.24
N ALA A 13 58.69 -6.59 9.92
CA ALA A 13 57.86 -5.63 10.63
C ALA A 13 57.23 -6.34 11.83
N LEU A 14 57.61 -5.95 13.05
CA LEU A 14 56.86 -6.33 14.25
C LEU A 14 55.53 -5.60 14.26
N ALA A 15 54.43 -6.35 14.11
CA ALA A 15 53.09 -5.86 14.37
C ALA A 15 52.86 -5.85 15.89
N ALA A 16 52.84 -4.65 16.48
CA ALA A 16 52.36 -4.47 17.84
C ALA A 16 50.85 -4.60 17.86
N SER A 17 50.31 -5.68 18.40
CA SER A 17 48.87 -5.83 18.72
C SER A 17 48.53 -4.82 19.82
N VAL A 18 47.81 -3.77 19.42
CA VAL A 18 47.14 -2.88 20.37
C VAL A 18 45.84 -3.60 20.79
N CYS A 19 45.84 -4.16 21.99
CA CYS A 19 44.61 -4.58 22.66
C CYS A 19 43.80 -3.33 22.97
N ALA A 20 42.83 -3.02 22.10
CA ALA A 20 41.82 -2.03 22.43
C ALA A 20 40.92 -2.60 23.54
N HIS A 21 40.93 -1.94 24.69
CA HIS A 21 39.93 -2.23 25.73
C HIS A 21 38.56 -1.85 25.20
N PRO A 22 37.55 -2.68 25.42
CA PRO A 22 36.15 -2.31 25.01
C PRO A 22 35.77 -1.05 25.75
N ASP A 23 35.27 -0.08 25.01
CA ASP A 23 34.74 1.18 25.54
C ASP A 23 33.56 0.86 26.46
N ALA A 24 33.71 1.14 27.78
CA ALA A 24 32.69 0.82 28.79
C ALA A 24 31.40 1.60 28.60
N ASN A 25 31.34 2.56 27.66
CA ASN A 25 30.19 3.37 27.28
C ASN A 25 29.62 3.03 25.90
N ALA A 26 30.11 1.99 25.22
CA ALA A 26 29.50 1.54 24.00
C ALA A 26 28.07 1.04 24.32
N PRO A 27 27.02 1.45 23.57
CA PRO A 27 25.68 0.93 23.78
C PRO A 27 25.74 -0.59 23.63
N LYS A 28 25.25 -1.31 24.66
CA LYS A 28 25.12 -2.76 24.59
C LYS A 28 24.38 -3.14 23.31
N PRO A 29 24.85 -4.15 22.56
CA PRO A 29 24.04 -4.70 21.47
C PRO A 29 22.65 -5.02 21.99
N ALA A 30 21.61 -4.68 21.22
CA ALA A 30 20.26 -5.08 21.56
C ALA A 30 20.23 -6.59 21.78
N ASP A 31 19.57 -7.02 22.85
CA ASP A 31 19.39 -8.44 23.15
C ASP A 31 18.38 -8.98 22.13
N ASP A 32 18.87 -9.51 21.00
CA ASP A 32 18.06 -10.06 19.89
C ASP A 32 17.23 -11.29 20.31
N THR A 33 17.34 -11.74 21.58
CA THR A 33 16.59 -12.87 22.10
C THR A 33 15.23 -12.49 22.69
N LYS A 34 14.97 -11.19 22.94
CA LYS A 34 13.67 -10.76 23.43
C LYS A 34 12.74 -10.39 22.28
N PRO A 35 11.52 -10.95 22.23
CA PRO A 35 10.55 -10.51 21.24
C PRO A 35 10.30 -9.01 21.39
N ALA A 36 10.27 -8.31 20.27
CA ALA A 36 9.97 -6.88 20.27
C ALA A 36 8.58 -6.65 20.90
N LEU A 37 8.45 -5.65 21.75
CA LEU A 37 7.17 -5.32 22.39
C LEU A 37 6.25 -4.58 21.40
N PRO A 38 4.93 -4.77 21.47
CA PRO A 38 3.99 -3.96 20.71
C PRO A 38 4.18 -2.46 20.97
N VAL A 39 4.08 -1.65 19.93
CA VAL A 39 4.08 -0.19 20.03
C VAL A 39 2.66 0.30 19.83
N VAL A 40 2.17 1.09 20.81
CA VAL A 40 0.83 1.68 20.75
C VAL A 40 0.85 2.99 19.99
N THR A 41 -0.13 3.21 19.11
CA THR A 41 -0.27 4.40 18.29
C THR A 41 -1.75 4.78 18.13
N GLY A 42 -2.03 6.04 17.81
CA GLY A 42 -3.39 6.55 17.75
C GLY A 42 -3.86 7.16 19.07
N THR A 43 -5.15 7.51 19.14
CA THR A 43 -5.77 8.18 20.31
C THR A 43 -7.20 7.73 20.51
N GLY A 44 -7.65 7.70 21.77
CA GLY A 44 -9.03 7.36 22.15
C GLY A 44 -9.47 6.01 21.60
N GLU A 45 -10.67 5.95 21.04
CA GLU A 45 -11.23 4.73 20.42
C GLU A 45 -10.47 4.27 19.16
N ASN A 46 -9.59 5.11 18.62
CA ASN A 46 -8.75 4.82 17.45
C ASN A 46 -7.30 4.55 17.88
N THR A 47 -7.14 3.81 18.97
CA THR A 47 -5.84 3.33 19.47
C THR A 47 -5.57 1.93 18.95
N PHE A 48 -4.35 1.69 18.50
CA PHE A 48 -3.89 0.43 17.91
C PHE A 48 -2.52 0.05 18.47
N ALA A 49 -2.27 -1.26 18.55
CA ALA A 49 -0.96 -1.81 18.89
C ALA A 49 -0.38 -2.57 17.70
N THR A 50 0.90 -2.38 17.42
CA THR A 50 1.60 -3.16 16.39
C THR A 50 1.71 -4.63 16.79
N VAL A 51 1.73 -5.52 15.80
CA VAL A 51 2.07 -6.94 15.99
C VAL A 51 3.51 -7.14 15.49
N PRO A 52 4.50 -7.22 16.41
CA PRO A 52 5.88 -7.41 16.01
C PRO A 52 6.09 -8.71 15.24
N GLY A 53 6.85 -8.64 14.13
CA GLY A 53 7.16 -9.81 13.33
C GLY A 53 6.00 -10.37 12.50
N TRP A 54 4.85 -9.69 12.45
CA TRP A 54 3.77 -10.11 11.57
C TRP A 54 4.20 -10.01 10.10
N GLY A 55 3.71 -10.92 9.26
CA GLY A 55 4.12 -11.00 7.85
C GLY A 55 5.40 -11.84 7.71
N HIS A 56 5.44 -12.94 8.42
CA HIS A 56 6.59 -13.85 8.44
C HIS A 56 6.84 -14.42 7.05
N ILE A 57 7.99 -14.10 6.49
CA ILE A 57 8.40 -14.60 5.18
C ILE A 57 9.55 -15.59 5.41
N PRO A 58 9.44 -16.81 4.85
CA PRO A 58 10.51 -17.79 4.96
C PRO A 58 11.84 -17.25 4.42
N ASP A 59 12.95 -17.68 5.01
CA ASP A 59 14.28 -17.35 4.54
C ASP A 59 14.41 -17.55 3.03
N LYS A 60 15.03 -16.58 2.35
CA LYS A 60 15.24 -16.54 0.89
C LYS A 60 14.04 -16.10 0.04
N VAL A 61 12.86 -15.85 0.62
CA VAL A 61 11.74 -15.23 -0.10
C VAL A 61 11.78 -13.71 0.14
N VAL A 62 11.80 -12.92 -0.93
CA VAL A 62 11.75 -11.47 -0.85
C VAL A 62 10.36 -11.00 -1.25
N ILE A 63 9.69 -10.29 -0.34
CA ILE A 63 8.35 -9.77 -0.60
C ILE A 63 8.35 -8.66 -1.65
N GLY A 64 9.33 -7.75 -1.59
CA GLY A 64 9.34 -6.51 -2.36
C GLY A 64 9.77 -6.63 -3.82
N PRO A 65 9.68 -5.53 -4.57
CA PRO A 65 9.18 -4.23 -4.09
C PRO A 65 7.67 -4.25 -3.79
N THR A 66 7.28 -3.58 -2.71
CA THR A 66 5.86 -3.31 -2.40
C THR A 66 5.45 -1.95 -2.97
N HIS A 67 4.47 -1.95 -3.86
CA HIS A 67 3.95 -0.76 -4.53
C HIS A 67 2.47 -0.96 -4.88
N GLY A 68 1.77 -1.73 -4.09
CA GLY A 68 0.44 -2.16 -4.44
C GLY A 68 -0.58 -1.95 -3.33
N GLY A 69 -1.58 -2.82 -3.31
CA GLY A 69 -2.69 -2.82 -2.39
C GLY A 69 -2.61 -3.95 -1.36
N VAL A 70 -3.41 -3.78 -0.32
CA VAL A 70 -3.71 -4.80 0.69
C VAL A 70 -5.21 -5.00 0.71
N VAL A 71 -5.65 -6.26 0.75
CA VAL A 71 -7.06 -6.61 0.98
C VAL A 71 -7.15 -7.82 1.91
N VAL A 72 -8.28 -7.96 2.60
CA VAL A 72 -8.55 -9.05 3.54
C VAL A 72 -9.84 -9.73 3.14
N ASP A 73 -9.84 -11.07 3.03
CA ASP A 73 -11.04 -11.85 2.73
C ASP A 73 -11.88 -12.13 3.99
N LYS A 74 -13.06 -12.70 3.82
CA LYS A 74 -13.96 -13.06 4.93
C LYS A 74 -13.39 -14.10 5.91
N LYS A 75 -12.40 -14.88 5.49
CA LYS A 75 -11.71 -15.84 6.34
C LYS A 75 -10.58 -15.22 7.14
N GLY A 76 -10.26 -13.95 6.83
CA GLY A 76 -9.18 -13.20 7.45
C GLY A 76 -7.82 -13.40 6.78
N SER A 77 -7.74 -14.05 5.59
CA SER A 77 -6.49 -14.13 4.82
C SER A 77 -6.16 -12.76 4.23
N ILE A 78 -4.89 -12.38 4.29
CA ILE A 78 -4.40 -11.05 3.88
C ILE A 78 -3.64 -11.19 2.56
N TYR A 79 -4.07 -10.44 1.56
CA TYR A 79 -3.52 -10.42 0.21
C TYR A 79 -2.72 -9.15 0.02
N ILE A 80 -1.43 -9.27 -0.31
CA ILE A 80 -0.50 -8.14 -0.52
C ILE A 80 0.08 -8.24 -1.92
N SER A 81 -0.22 -7.27 -2.78
CA SER A 81 0.34 -7.23 -4.13
C SER A 81 1.74 -6.63 -4.15
N THR A 82 2.55 -7.10 -5.10
CA THR A 82 3.96 -6.67 -5.25
C THR A 82 4.32 -6.44 -6.70
N ASP A 83 5.43 -5.72 -6.93
CA ASP A 83 6.02 -5.56 -8.26
C ASP A 83 6.90 -6.74 -8.67
N SER A 84 7.11 -7.72 -7.75
CA SER A 84 7.92 -8.89 -8.01
C SER A 84 7.20 -9.94 -8.85
N ALA A 85 7.95 -10.89 -9.40
CA ALA A 85 7.40 -12.05 -10.11
C ALA A 85 6.58 -12.99 -9.23
N ASN A 86 6.54 -12.74 -7.91
CA ASN A 86 5.71 -13.52 -6.98
C ASN A 86 4.23 -13.11 -7.02
N GLY A 87 3.88 -11.99 -7.65
CA GLY A 87 2.51 -11.51 -7.77
C GLY A 87 1.93 -11.04 -6.44
N ILE A 88 0.91 -11.75 -5.95
CA ILE A 88 0.24 -11.46 -4.68
C ILE A 88 0.68 -12.49 -3.64
N PHE A 89 1.14 -12.01 -2.48
CA PHE A 89 1.39 -12.82 -1.29
C PHE A 89 0.10 -12.96 -0.49
N VAL A 90 -0.19 -14.19 -0.03
CA VAL A 90 -1.36 -14.49 0.81
C VAL A 90 -0.86 -14.95 2.17
N PHE A 91 -1.23 -14.22 3.21
CA PHE A 91 -0.87 -14.51 4.60
C PHE A 91 -2.10 -14.95 5.38
N ALA A 92 -1.91 -15.90 6.30
CA ALA A 92 -2.88 -16.19 7.33
C ALA A 92 -2.99 -15.03 8.34
N PRO A 93 -4.07 -14.96 9.16
CA PRO A 93 -4.23 -13.91 10.17
C PRO A 93 -3.09 -13.80 11.18
N ASP A 94 -2.39 -14.90 11.46
CA ASP A 94 -1.22 -14.95 12.36
C ASP A 94 0.06 -14.40 11.71
N GLY A 95 0.04 -14.14 10.40
CA GLY A 95 1.17 -13.61 9.63
C GLY A 95 2.02 -14.67 8.95
N SER A 96 1.67 -15.95 9.04
CA SER A 96 2.35 -16.99 8.26
C SER A 96 2.02 -16.90 6.78
N LEU A 97 3.02 -17.04 5.91
CA LEU A 97 2.83 -17.05 4.46
C LEU A 97 2.17 -18.37 4.04
N GLU A 98 0.96 -18.29 3.45
CA GLU A 98 0.26 -19.48 2.94
C GLU A 98 0.68 -19.83 1.51
N LYS A 99 0.68 -18.83 0.62
CA LYS A 99 0.93 -19.02 -0.82
C LYS A 99 1.20 -17.71 -1.56
N ASN A 100 1.61 -17.87 -2.82
CA ASN A 100 1.66 -16.77 -3.81
C ASN A 100 0.71 -17.10 -4.96
N ILE A 101 -0.07 -16.12 -5.37
CA ILE A 101 -1.06 -16.23 -6.46
C ILE A 101 -0.83 -15.15 -7.52
N ALA A 102 -1.54 -15.25 -8.65
CA ALA A 102 -1.53 -14.27 -9.73
C ALA A 102 -0.12 -13.90 -10.24
N LYS A 103 0.78 -14.88 -10.30
CA LYS A 103 2.19 -14.68 -10.71
C LYS A 103 2.35 -14.18 -12.14
N GLU A 104 1.36 -14.43 -13.00
CA GLU A 104 1.29 -13.89 -14.36
C GLU A 104 0.94 -12.40 -14.43
N PHE A 105 0.55 -11.79 -13.29
CA PHE A 105 0.20 -10.37 -13.19
C PHE A 105 1.10 -9.61 -12.20
N PRO A 106 2.44 -9.57 -12.40
CA PRO A 106 3.32 -8.79 -11.53
C PRO A 106 3.02 -7.30 -11.68
N GLY A 107 3.07 -6.56 -10.58
CA GLY A 107 2.79 -5.12 -10.59
C GLY A 107 1.29 -4.79 -10.59
N ILE A 108 0.46 -5.63 -9.98
CA ILE A 108 -0.87 -5.22 -9.52
C ILE A 108 -0.68 -4.12 -8.49
N HIS A 109 -1.36 -2.98 -8.71
CA HIS A 109 -1.26 -1.79 -7.87
C HIS A 109 -2.40 -1.76 -6.83
N GLY A 110 -3.52 -1.12 -7.09
CA GLY A 110 -4.64 -1.12 -6.16
C GLY A 110 -5.53 -2.36 -6.29
N MET A 111 -6.06 -2.83 -5.16
CA MET A 111 -6.97 -3.98 -5.09
C MET A 111 -8.16 -3.69 -4.20
N MET A 112 -9.28 -4.38 -4.45
CA MET A 112 -10.39 -4.52 -3.54
C MET A 112 -10.94 -5.96 -3.58
N ILE A 113 -11.58 -6.41 -2.51
CA ILE A 113 -12.36 -7.65 -2.50
C ILE A 113 -13.84 -7.29 -2.53
N ARG A 114 -14.59 -8.07 -3.29
CA ARG A 114 -16.06 -8.02 -3.34
C ARG A 114 -16.64 -9.43 -3.38
N GLU A 115 -17.71 -9.61 -2.62
CA GLU A 115 -18.54 -10.81 -2.72
C GLU A 115 -19.61 -10.63 -3.80
N GLU A 116 -19.80 -11.67 -4.61
CA GLU A 116 -20.82 -11.80 -5.61
C GLU A 116 -21.41 -13.20 -5.56
N ASN A 117 -22.71 -13.31 -5.32
CA ASN A 117 -23.42 -14.60 -5.24
C ASN A 117 -22.79 -15.63 -4.28
N GLY A 118 -22.21 -15.15 -3.17
CA GLY A 118 -21.58 -15.99 -2.15
C GLY A 118 -20.12 -16.37 -2.42
N GLU A 119 -19.51 -15.90 -3.52
CA GLU A 119 -18.09 -16.06 -3.84
C GLU A 119 -17.38 -14.71 -3.78
N GLU A 120 -16.17 -14.67 -3.19
CA GLU A 120 -15.35 -13.47 -3.13
C GLU A 120 -14.39 -13.41 -4.33
N PHE A 121 -14.23 -12.19 -4.86
CA PHE A 121 -13.32 -11.90 -5.97
C PHE A 121 -12.42 -10.74 -5.62
N ILE A 122 -11.17 -10.82 -6.08
CA ILE A 122 -10.23 -9.69 -6.06
C ILE A 122 -10.41 -8.92 -7.37
N TYR A 123 -10.78 -7.64 -7.25
CA TYR A 123 -10.66 -6.69 -8.34
C TYR A 123 -9.34 -5.94 -8.20
N ALA A 124 -8.61 -5.77 -9.29
CA ALA A 124 -7.26 -5.22 -9.26
C ALA A 124 -6.97 -4.27 -10.43
N ALA A 125 -6.30 -3.16 -10.14
CA ALA A 125 -5.68 -2.31 -11.15
C ALA A 125 -4.28 -2.86 -11.46
N HIS A 126 -4.09 -3.43 -12.64
CA HIS A 126 -2.82 -4.01 -13.05
C HIS A 126 -2.00 -2.96 -13.80
N LEU A 127 -1.19 -2.20 -13.06
CA LEU A 127 -0.40 -1.09 -13.57
C LEU A 127 0.53 -1.50 -14.70
N LYS A 128 1.33 -2.55 -14.51
CA LYS A 128 2.27 -3.04 -15.54
C LYS A 128 1.56 -3.58 -16.78
N GLY A 129 0.41 -4.22 -16.59
CA GLY A 129 -0.37 -4.81 -17.69
C GLY A 129 -1.35 -3.86 -18.36
N LYS A 130 -1.47 -2.60 -17.87
CA LYS A 130 -2.37 -1.59 -18.45
C LYS A 130 -3.83 -2.07 -18.54
N GLN A 131 -4.35 -2.64 -17.45
CA GLN A 131 -5.67 -3.25 -17.44
C GLN A 131 -6.30 -3.31 -16.05
N GLY A 132 -7.62 -3.44 -16.00
CA GLY A 132 -8.35 -3.91 -14.84
C GLY A 132 -8.46 -5.43 -14.85
N LEU A 133 -8.52 -6.05 -13.69
CA LEU A 133 -8.65 -7.49 -13.51
C LEU A 133 -9.76 -7.81 -12.51
N LYS A 134 -10.49 -8.91 -12.76
CA LYS A 134 -11.26 -9.63 -11.75
C LYS A 134 -10.66 -11.02 -11.62
N LEU A 135 -10.25 -11.39 -10.42
CA LEU A 135 -9.58 -12.67 -10.10
C LEU A 135 -10.39 -13.42 -9.04
N LYS A 136 -10.36 -14.75 -9.08
CA LYS A 136 -10.71 -15.58 -7.93
C LYS A 136 -9.67 -15.41 -6.82
N LEU A 137 -9.99 -15.83 -5.58
CA LEU A 137 -9.04 -15.80 -4.46
C LEU A 137 -7.82 -16.73 -4.62
N ASP A 138 -7.82 -17.59 -5.63
CA ASP A 138 -6.66 -18.40 -6.02
C ASP A 138 -5.78 -17.74 -7.09
N GLY A 139 -6.19 -16.55 -7.57
CA GLY A 139 -5.50 -15.79 -8.61
C GLY A 139 -5.99 -16.07 -10.03
N THR A 140 -6.90 -17.02 -10.23
CA THR A 140 -7.43 -17.34 -11.56
C THR A 140 -8.19 -16.13 -12.14
N PRO A 141 -7.86 -15.65 -13.36
CA PRO A 141 -8.54 -14.52 -13.97
C PRO A 141 -9.95 -14.88 -14.46
N VAL A 142 -10.93 -14.03 -14.11
CA VAL A 142 -12.32 -14.12 -14.52
C VAL A 142 -12.66 -13.08 -15.56
N LEU A 143 -12.15 -11.85 -15.39
CA LEU A 143 -12.36 -10.74 -16.32
C LEU A 143 -11.06 -9.97 -16.48
N LYS A 144 -10.78 -9.55 -17.72
CA LYS A 144 -9.71 -8.60 -18.07
C LYS A 144 -10.30 -7.42 -18.81
N ILE A 145 -10.00 -6.22 -18.37
CA ILE A 145 -10.41 -4.96 -19.00
C ILE A 145 -9.14 -4.26 -19.48
N PRO A 146 -8.64 -4.57 -20.67
CA PRO A 146 -7.41 -3.98 -21.20
C PRO A 146 -7.62 -2.52 -21.61
N PHE A 147 -6.52 -1.83 -21.90
CA PHE A 147 -6.56 -0.61 -22.69
C PHE A 147 -7.22 -0.92 -24.03
N GLY A 148 -8.33 -0.28 -24.32
CA GLY A 148 -9.16 -0.58 -25.51
C GLY A 148 -9.50 0.65 -26.34
N ASP A 149 -10.11 0.41 -27.51
CA ASP A 149 -10.45 1.44 -28.50
C ASP A 149 -11.36 2.53 -27.93
N ASP A 150 -12.23 2.18 -26.97
CA ASP A 150 -13.15 3.13 -26.33
C ASP A 150 -12.43 4.27 -25.59
N ILE A 151 -11.28 3.97 -24.97
CA ILE A 151 -10.49 4.97 -24.22
C ILE A 151 -9.28 5.46 -25.01
N ALA A 152 -8.85 4.77 -26.07
CA ALA A 152 -7.68 5.14 -26.88
C ALA A 152 -7.68 6.60 -27.37
N PRO A 153 -8.82 7.21 -27.78
CA PRO A 153 -8.83 8.62 -28.18
C PRO A 153 -8.43 9.59 -27.09
N LEU A 154 -8.53 9.20 -25.81
CA LEU A 154 -8.08 10.00 -24.66
C LEU A 154 -6.55 9.93 -24.46
N TYR A 155 -5.86 9.02 -25.13
CA TYR A 155 -4.43 8.73 -25.00
C TYR A 155 -3.72 8.75 -26.34
N PRO A 156 -3.55 9.93 -26.98
CA PRO A 156 -2.89 10.04 -28.27
C PRO A 156 -1.43 9.53 -28.24
N GLU A 157 -0.83 9.45 -27.03
CA GLU A 157 0.51 8.88 -26.80
C GLU A 157 0.50 7.34 -26.78
N GLY A 158 -0.67 6.72 -26.91
CA GLY A 158 -0.87 5.27 -26.90
C GLY A 158 -1.02 4.65 -25.50
N ALA A 159 -1.12 3.33 -25.47
CA ALA A 159 -1.40 2.54 -24.25
C ALA A 159 -0.40 2.76 -23.10
N ASN A 160 0.84 3.15 -23.39
CA ASN A 160 1.84 3.41 -22.36
C ASN A 160 1.50 4.61 -21.47
N ALA A 161 0.67 5.54 -21.96
CA ALA A 161 0.21 6.68 -21.18
C ALA A 161 -0.95 6.32 -20.20
N TYR A 162 -1.60 5.16 -20.38
CA TYR A 162 -2.59 4.62 -19.46
C TYR A 162 -1.90 3.86 -18.32
N ASN A 163 -2.10 4.32 -17.08
CA ASN A 163 -1.40 3.81 -15.91
C ASN A 163 -2.37 3.65 -14.72
N PRO A 164 -3.16 2.55 -14.71
CA PRO A 164 -4.20 2.34 -13.71
C PRO A 164 -3.60 2.11 -12.32
N THR A 165 -4.13 2.85 -11.32
CA THR A 165 -3.63 2.81 -9.94
C THR A 165 -4.60 2.13 -8.99
N ALA A 166 -5.91 2.25 -9.18
CA ALA A 166 -6.90 1.68 -8.28
C ALA A 166 -8.18 1.31 -9.00
N ILE A 167 -8.99 0.49 -8.35
CA ILE A 167 -10.26 -0.03 -8.87
C ILE A 167 -11.30 -0.05 -7.76
N ALA A 168 -12.54 0.30 -8.09
CA ALA A 168 -13.69 0.15 -7.21
C ALA A 168 -14.87 -0.44 -7.99
N VAL A 169 -15.76 -1.13 -7.28
CA VAL A 169 -16.96 -1.74 -7.88
C VAL A 169 -18.21 -1.32 -7.11
N ALA A 170 -19.16 -0.75 -7.81
CA ALA A 170 -20.43 -0.29 -7.26
C ALA A 170 -21.38 -1.45 -6.95
N PRO A 171 -22.46 -1.24 -6.15
CA PRO A 171 -23.42 -2.30 -5.82
C PRO A 171 -24.09 -2.95 -7.03
N ASN A 172 -24.33 -2.18 -8.10
CA ASN A 172 -24.90 -2.67 -9.36
C ASN A 172 -23.89 -3.44 -10.25
N GLY A 173 -22.63 -3.53 -9.84
CA GLY A 173 -21.55 -4.20 -10.56
C GLY A 173 -20.72 -3.29 -11.47
N ASP A 174 -21.06 -2.00 -11.62
CA ASP A 174 -20.25 -1.07 -12.40
C ASP A 174 -18.82 -0.96 -11.81
N ILE A 175 -17.84 -0.99 -12.70
CA ILE A 175 -16.41 -1.02 -12.37
C ILE A 175 -15.82 0.35 -12.67
N PHE A 176 -15.07 0.92 -11.72
CA PHE A 176 -14.37 2.19 -11.85
C PHE A 176 -12.87 1.95 -11.76
N ILE A 177 -12.11 2.37 -12.77
CA ILE A 177 -10.66 2.25 -12.82
C ILE A 177 -10.05 3.64 -12.84
N ALA A 178 -9.23 3.95 -11.84
CA ALA A 178 -8.51 5.21 -11.75
C ALA A 178 -7.18 5.12 -12.51
N ASP A 179 -6.97 6.00 -13.49
CA ASP A 179 -5.72 6.17 -14.24
C ASP A 179 -4.82 7.21 -13.56
N GLY A 180 -4.47 6.95 -12.30
CA GLY A 180 -3.79 7.94 -11.44
C GLY A 180 -2.39 8.31 -11.88
N TYR A 181 -1.62 7.39 -12.45
CA TYR A 181 -0.28 7.66 -12.97
C TYR A 181 -0.26 8.02 -14.46
N GLY A 182 -1.41 8.07 -15.10
CA GLY A 182 -1.57 8.55 -16.46
C GLY A 182 -2.15 9.97 -16.51
N LYS A 183 -3.40 10.08 -16.89
CA LYS A 183 -4.08 11.37 -17.10
C LYS A 183 -5.00 11.79 -15.96
N SER A 184 -4.95 11.10 -14.81
CA SER A 184 -5.83 11.33 -13.65
C SER A 184 -7.32 11.21 -14.02
N LEU A 185 -7.64 10.34 -14.97
CA LEU A 185 -8.99 10.02 -15.39
C LEU A 185 -9.55 8.86 -14.58
N ILE A 186 -10.88 8.78 -14.50
CA ILE A 186 -11.61 7.63 -13.97
C ILE A 186 -12.44 7.06 -15.11
N HIS A 187 -12.23 5.80 -15.45
CA HIS A 187 -12.97 5.09 -16.48
C HIS A 187 -14.03 4.20 -15.82
N LYS A 188 -15.27 4.34 -16.25
CA LYS A 188 -16.41 3.54 -15.79
C LYS A 188 -16.75 2.49 -16.84
N TYR A 189 -16.91 1.24 -16.37
CA TYR A 189 -17.32 0.09 -17.16
C TYR A 189 -18.52 -0.58 -16.48
N ASP A 190 -19.30 -1.35 -17.22
CA ASP A 190 -20.30 -2.24 -16.62
C ASP A 190 -19.67 -3.51 -16.02
N SER A 191 -20.47 -4.37 -15.42
CA SER A 191 -20.02 -5.61 -14.77
C SER A 191 -19.38 -6.63 -15.72
N THR A 192 -19.57 -6.46 -17.04
CA THR A 192 -18.97 -7.32 -18.09
C THR A 192 -17.67 -6.75 -18.63
N GLY A 193 -17.27 -5.53 -18.18
CA GLY A 193 -16.11 -4.81 -18.66
C GLY A 193 -16.35 -3.97 -19.91
N LYS A 194 -17.61 -3.74 -20.31
CA LYS A 194 -17.93 -2.84 -21.40
C LYS A 194 -17.85 -1.39 -20.94
N TYR A 195 -17.15 -0.55 -21.69
CA TYR A 195 -16.98 0.86 -21.40
C TYR A 195 -18.31 1.62 -21.37
N ILE A 196 -18.45 2.51 -20.40
CA ILE A 196 -19.61 3.39 -20.24
C ILE A 196 -19.22 4.85 -20.47
N LYS A 197 -18.25 5.36 -19.67
CA LYS A 197 -17.83 6.76 -19.73
C LYS A 197 -16.51 7.00 -19.00
N THR A 198 -15.98 8.21 -19.15
CA THR A 198 -14.80 8.72 -18.43
C THR A 198 -15.13 10.07 -17.80
N PHE A 199 -14.56 10.32 -16.61
CA PHE A 199 -14.64 11.61 -15.90
C PHE A 199 -13.34 11.94 -15.19
N GLY A 200 -13.28 13.10 -14.51
CA GLY A 200 -12.06 13.55 -13.82
C GLY A 200 -11.09 14.28 -14.74
N GLY A 201 -9.83 13.86 -14.72
CA GLY A 201 -8.73 14.50 -15.47
C GLY A 201 -7.88 15.42 -14.62
N LYS A 202 -6.71 15.83 -15.14
CA LYS A 202 -5.74 16.67 -14.42
C LYS A 202 -6.27 18.05 -14.08
N GLY A 203 -6.01 18.49 -12.87
CA GLY A 203 -6.33 19.84 -12.38
C GLY A 203 -6.37 19.93 -10.86
N LYS A 204 -6.56 21.17 -10.36
CA LYS A 204 -6.72 21.47 -8.93
C LYS A 204 -8.16 21.84 -8.57
N GLU A 205 -8.96 22.11 -9.58
CA GLU A 205 -10.36 22.48 -9.44
C GLU A 205 -11.16 21.31 -8.83
N GLU A 206 -12.35 21.59 -8.36
CA GLU A 206 -13.31 20.57 -7.93
C GLU A 206 -13.65 19.63 -9.10
N GLY A 207 -13.68 18.34 -8.84
CA GLY A 207 -13.90 17.32 -9.87
C GLY A 207 -12.69 16.98 -10.73
N LYS A 208 -11.52 17.65 -10.53
CA LYS A 208 -10.23 17.37 -11.16
C LYS A 208 -9.25 16.81 -10.14
N PHE A 209 -8.18 16.19 -10.63
CA PHE A 209 -7.20 15.50 -9.79
C PHE A 209 -5.76 15.83 -10.21
N GLU A 210 -4.88 15.89 -9.23
CA GLU A 210 -3.45 15.74 -9.46
C GLU A 210 -3.04 14.38 -8.88
N THR A 211 -3.10 13.34 -9.71
CA THR A 211 -2.98 11.93 -9.35
C THR A 211 -4.23 11.39 -8.60
N SER A 212 -5.23 10.90 -9.33
CA SER A 212 -6.36 10.11 -8.80
C SER A 212 -5.88 8.72 -8.38
N HIS A 213 -5.25 8.63 -7.17
CA HIS A 213 -4.42 7.48 -6.81
C HIS A 213 -5.23 6.30 -6.28
N GLY A 214 -6.06 6.52 -5.27
CA GLY A 214 -6.95 5.52 -4.67
C GLY A 214 -8.40 5.82 -4.98
N ILE A 215 -9.22 4.78 -5.08
CA ILE A 215 -10.68 4.88 -5.23
C ILE A 215 -11.34 3.77 -4.42
N ALA A 216 -12.37 4.12 -3.66
CA ALA A 216 -13.17 3.14 -2.90
C ALA A 216 -14.64 3.56 -2.85
N LEU A 217 -15.51 2.61 -2.53
CA LEU A 217 -16.93 2.85 -2.36
C LEU A 217 -17.23 3.26 -0.91
N ASP A 218 -17.73 4.46 -0.70
CA ASP A 218 -18.20 4.96 0.59
C ASP A 218 -19.72 4.78 0.71
N THR A 219 -20.15 3.94 1.64
CA THR A 219 -21.57 3.65 1.89
C THR A 219 -22.07 4.21 3.23
N ARG A 220 -21.24 4.95 3.99
CA ARG A 220 -21.54 5.45 5.34
C ARG A 220 -22.72 6.40 5.41
N SER A 221 -23.03 7.11 4.33
CA SER A 221 -24.18 8.01 4.24
C SER A 221 -25.49 7.31 3.86
N GLY A 222 -25.47 5.99 3.62
CA GLY A 222 -26.60 5.21 3.11
C GLY A 222 -26.77 5.28 1.59
N LYS A 223 -26.27 6.33 0.91
CA LYS A 223 -26.16 6.42 -0.54
C LYS A 223 -24.71 6.15 -0.93
N PRO A 224 -24.43 5.14 -1.78
CA PRO A 224 -23.07 4.84 -2.16
C PRO A 224 -22.46 5.97 -3.01
N LEU A 225 -21.25 6.38 -2.65
CA LEU A 225 -20.41 7.37 -3.33
C LEU A 225 -19.04 6.77 -3.60
N LEU A 226 -18.35 7.30 -4.61
CA LEU A 226 -16.93 7.04 -4.79
C LEU A 226 -16.12 8.02 -3.93
N LEU A 227 -15.25 7.51 -3.08
CA LEU A 227 -14.24 8.30 -2.37
C LEU A 227 -12.91 8.16 -3.09
N ILE A 228 -12.37 9.28 -3.59
CA ILE A 228 -11.19 9.29 -4.45
C ILE A 228 -10.06 10.06 -3.76
N CYS A 229 -8.89 9.43 -3.68
CA CYS A 229 -7.66 10.03 -3.20
C CYS A 229 -7.05 10.92 -4.28
N ASP A 230 -7.22 12.22 -4.15
CA ASP A 230 -6.57 13.24 -4.99
C ASP A 230 -5.20 13.57 -4.39
N ARG A 231 -4.23 12.66 -4.65
CA ARG A 231 -2.99 12.52 -3.89
C ARG A 231 -2.17 13.80 -3.83
N ALA A 232 -1.78 14.34 -4.98
CA ALA A 232 -0.90 15.50 -5.00
C ALA A 232 -1.63 16.81 -4.66
N ASN A 233 -2.96 16.85 -4.76
CA ASN A 233 -3.78 17.95 -4.20
C ASN A 233 -4.03 17.79 -2.70
N ARG A 234 -3.54 16.71 -2.06
CA ARG A 234 -3.61 16.47 -0.61
C ARG A 234 -5.02 16.51 -0.03
N ARG A 235 -5.98 15.91 -0.76
CA ARG A 235 -7.40 15.91 -0.42
C ARG A 235 -8.10 14.62 -0.83
N LEU A 236 -9.30 14.43 -0.29
CA LEU A 236 -10.25 13.42 -0.74
C LEU A 236 -11.45 14.11 -1.40
N GLN A 237 -12.02 13.49 -2.41
CA GLN A 237 -13.20 13.97 -3.10
C GLN A 237 -14.26 12.88 -3.20
N HIS A 238 -15.53 13.24 -3.00
CA HIS A 238 -16.68 12.38 -3.30
C HIS A 238 -17.23 12.65 -4.71
N PHE A 239 -17.58 11.56 -5.37
CA PHE A 239 -18.33 11.56 -6.62
C PHE A 239 -19.53 10.63 -6.48
N ASP A 240 -20.62 10.91 -7.21
CA ASP A 240 -21.68 9.94 -7.36
C ASP A 240 -21.26 8.80 -8.33
N LEU A 241 -22.09 7.76 -8.42
CA LEU A 241 -21.80 6.62 -9.29
C LEU A 241 -21.96 6.94 -10.79
N ASP A 242 -22.47 8.12 -11.11
CA ASP A 242 -22.51 8.64 -12.48
C ASP A 242 -21.28 9.49 -12.81
N GLY A 243 -20.34 9.64 -11.86
CA GLY A 243 -19.11 10.39 -12.05
C GLY A 243 -19.27 11.91 -11.93
N ASN A 244 -20.37 12.39 -11.35
CA ASN A 244 -20.53 13.79 -11.03
C ASN A 244 -19.83 14.11 -9.70
N PHE A 245 -19.12 15.23 -9.65
CA PHE A 245 -18.51 15.74 -8.42
C PHE A 245 -19.60 16.06 -7.38
N VAL A 246 -19.33 15.65 -6.13
CA VAL A 246 -20.25 15.89 -5.01
C VAL A 246 -19.63 16.88 -4.02
N ALA A 247 -18.42 16.60 -3.53
CA ALA A 247 -17.77 17.45 -2.55
C ALA A 247 -16.26 17.16 -2.42
N VAL A 248 -15.50 18.17 -1.98
CA VAL A 248 -14.20 17.97 -1.33
C VAL A 248 -14.47 17.59 0.12
N ILE A 249 -13.94 16.45 0.57
CA ILE A 249 -14.28 15.89 1.88
C ILE A 249 -13.29 16.29 2.95
N THR A 250 -12.00 16.12 2.66
CA THR A 250 -10.93 16.39 3.61
C THR A 250 -9.73 16.95 2.88
N THR A 251 -9.11 17.96 3.47
CA THR A 251 -7.91 18.63 2.96
C THR A 251 -6.76 18.51 3.95
N GLY A 252 -5.54 18.87 3.51
CA GLY A 252 -4.36 18.89 4.38
C GLY A 252 -3.80 17.50 4.70
N LEU A 253 -4.22 16.47 3.96
CA LEU A 253 -3.67 15.13 4.05
C LEU A 253 -2.23 15.08 3.49
N ARG A 254 -1.47 14.08 3.94
CA ARG A 254 -0.06 13.91 3.53
C ARG A 254 0.07 12.92 2.37
N LEU A 255 -0.33 13.34 1.14
CA LEU A 255 -0.33 12.53 -0.08
C LEU A 255 -1.16 11.23 0.10
N PRO A 256 -2.50 11.29 0.20
CA PRO A 256 -3.35 10.13 0.40
C PRO A 256 -3.25 9.16 -0.79
N CYS A 257 -2.96 7.89 -0.50
CA CYS A 257 -2.78 6.85 -1.51
C CYS A 257 -3.95 5.88 -1.60
N ALA A 258 -4.46 5.41 -0.47
CA ALA A 258 -5.52 4.42 -0.40
C ALA A 258 -6.39 4.68 0.83
N VAL A 259 -7.62 4.17 0.80
CA VAL A 259 -8.58 4.25 1.90
C VAL A 259 -9.21 2.90 2.15
N SER A 260 -9.56 2.65 3.41
CA SER A 260 -10.32 1.47 3.84
C SER A 260 -11.34 1.87 4.90
N PHE A 261 -12.48 1.18 4.94
CA PHE A 261 -13.61 1.50 5.79
C PHE A 261 -13.83 0.42 6.85
N HIS A 262 -14.16 0.85 8.08
CA HIS A 262 -14.67 -0.03 9.13
C HIS A 262 -15.68 0.74 10.00
N GLY A 263 -16.96 0.34 9.93
CA GLY A 263 -18.05 1.10 10.53
C GLY A 263 -18.10 2.54 9.97
N ASP A 264 -18.13 3.52 10.86
CA ASP A 264 -18.13 4.93 10.48
C ASP A 264 -16.72 5.51 10.20
N ASN A 265 -15.65 4.73 10.46
CA ASN A 265 -14.28 5.18 10.30
C ASN A 265 -13.71 4.91 8.90
N VAL A 266 -12.85 5.81 8.45
CA VAL A 266 -12.02 5.67 7.24
C VAL A 266 -10.55 5.75 7.64
N ALA A 267 -9.78 4.71 7.35
CA ALA A 267 -8.33 4.77 7.42
C ALA A 267 -7.76 5.21 6.07
N VAL A 268 -6.88 6.19 6.09
CA VAL A 268 -6.22 6.77 4.91
C VAL A 268 -4.72 6.50 5.01
N ALA A 269 -4.18 5.72 4.07
CA ALA A 269 -2.73 5.57 3.91
C ALA A 269 -2.14 6.85 3.31
N GLU A 270 -1.27 7.53 4.03
CA GLU A 270 -0.63 8.76 3.60
C GLU A 270 0.86 8.51 3.31
N LEU A 271 1.27 8.70 2.05
CA LEU A 271 2.61 8.38 1.57
C LEU A 271 3.72 9.08 2.38
N GLU A 272 3.43 10.24 2.95
CA GLU A 272 4.37 10.95 3.83
C GLU A 272 4.34 10.44 5.27
N GLY A 273 4.36 9.12 5.44
CA GLY A 273 4.76 8.43 6.66
C GLY A 273 3.76 8.48 7.82
N ARG A 274 2.45 8.38 7.56
CA ARG A 274 1.43 8.13 8.59
C ARG A 274 0.16 7.51 8.02
N VAL A 275 -0.72 7.01 8.88
CA VAL A 275 -2.11 6.71 8.57
C VAL A 275 -3.00 7.71 9.29
N ALA A 276 -3.95 8.33 8.60
CA ALA A 276 -4.99 9.15 9.22
C ALA A 276 -6.28 8.33 9.38
N ILE A 277 -6.97 8.50 10.51
CA ILE A 277 -8.31 7.95 10.75
C ILE A 277 -9.30 9.10 10.72
N LEU A 278 -10.30 8.98 9.85
CA LEU A 278 -11.39 9.94 9.74
C LEU A 278 -12.67 9.34 10.35
N ASP A 279 -13.45 10.18 11.02
CA ASP A 279 -14.79 9.85 11.51
C ASP A 279 -15.86 9.89 10.39
N LYS A 280 -17.12 9.65 10.75
CA LYS A 280 -18.28 9.73 9.84
C LYS A 280 -18.44 11.11 9.20
N SER A 281 -18.03 12.17 9.89
CA SER A 281 -18.06 13.55 9.42
C SER A 281 -16.82 13.94 8.61
N ASN A 282 -15.93 12.97 8.36
CA ASN A 282 -14.67 13.11 7.64
C ASN A 282 -13.64 14.04 8.32
N ASN A 283 -13.74 14.22 9.64
CA ASN A 283 -12.70 14.87 10.41
C ASN A 283 -11.58 13.87 10.74
N VAL A 284 -10.32 14.31 10.69
CA VAL A 284 -9.20 13.50 11.19
C VAL A 284 -9.28 13.44 12.71
N VAL A 285 -9.56 12.26 13.24
CA VAL A 285 -9.74 12.00 14.69
C VAL A 285 -8.55 11.31 15.33
N ALA A 286 -7.71 10.65 14.55
CA ALA A 286 -6.46 10.06 15.00
C ALA A 286 -5.43 9.97 13.86
N THR A 287 -4.16 9.89 14.23
CA THR A 287 -3.06 9.54 13.32
C THR A 287 -2.26 8.39 13.90
N LEU A 288 -1.87 7.44 13.05
CA LEU A 288 -1.13 6.26 13.44
C LEU A 288 0.26 6.28 12.82
N GLY A 289 1.26 5.88 13.59
CA GLY A 289 2.62 5.63 13.11
C GLY A 289 3.29 6.82 12.45
N ASP A 290 2.99 8.06 12.90
CA ASP A 290 3.55 9.29 12.33
C ASP A 290 5.08 9.28 12.42
N ASN A 291 5.73 9.38 11.27
CA ASN A 291 7.19 9.39 11.20
C ASN A 291 7.73 10.80 11.49
N PRO A 292 8.52 10.99 12.56
CA PRO A 292 9.12 12.28 12.85
C PRO A 292 10.24 12.64 11.86
N ASP A 293 10.91 11.63 11.26
CA ASP A 293 11.99 11.84 10.31
C ASP A 293 11.44 12.10 8.90
N LYS A 294 11.47 13.37 8.50
CA LYS A 294 10.98 13.79 7.18
C LYS A 294 11.76 13.17 6.01
N SER A 295 13.03 12.78 6.22
CA SER A 295 13.86 12.18 5.17
C SER A 295 13.42 10.75 4.82
N GLN A 296 12.71 10.08 5.72
CA GLN A 296 12.16 8.75 5.50
C GLN A 296 10.74 8.77 4.93
N ARG A 297 10.06 9.92 4.93
CA ARG A 297 8.69 10.06 4.42
C ARG A 297 8.67 9.99 2.91
N ALA A 298 7.71 9.26 2.32
CA ALA A 298 7.60 9.04 0.89
C ALA A 298 8.91 8.55 0.25
N ASN A 299 9.71 7.80 0.99
CA ASN A 299 11.03 7.34 0.57
C ASN A 299 11.03 5.83 0.33
N PHE A 300 11.07 5.44 -0.96
CA PHE A 300 11.09 4.05 -1.40
C PHE A 300 12.31 3.26 -0.92
N GLY A 301 13.41 3.95 -0.69
CA GLY A 301 14.73 3.36 -0.42
C GLY A 301 15.06 3.16 1.05
N VAL A 302 14.15 3.40 2.00
CA VAL A 302 14.44 3.19 3.42
C VAL A 302 14.70 1.71 3.69
N PRO A 303 15.92 1.34 4.12
CA PRO A 303 16.28 -0.06 4.30
C PRO A 303 15.69 -0.64 5.61
N PRO A 304 15.57 -1.98 5.72
CA PRO A 304 14.94 -2.64 6.87
C PRO A 304 15.55 -2.30 8.23
N ASP A 305 16.87 -2.13 8.31
CA ASP A 305 17.60 -1.77 9.53
C ASP A 305 17.32 -0.34 10.03
N ALA A 306 16.81 0.53 9.15
CA ALA A 306 16.37 1.87 9.51
C ALA A 306 14.87 1.94 9.92
N TRP A 307 14.11 0.85 9.77
CA TRP A 307 12.72 0.83 10.16
C TRP A 307 12.56 0.87 11.68
N LYS A 308 11.60 1.65 12.12
CA LYS A 308 11.18 1.66 13.52
C LYS A 308 9.80 1.03 13.63
N GLN A 309 9.62 0.16 14.62
CA GLN A 309 8.31 -0.42 14.89
C GLN A 309 7.31 0.67 15.27
N GLY A 310 6.09 0.58 14.75
CA GLY A 310 5.04 1.56 14.97
C GLY A 310 5.23 2.89 14.25
N VAL A 311 6.23 3.01 13.37
CA VAL A 311 6.51 4.21 12.56
C VAL A 311 6.49 3.83 11.08
N PHE A 312 5.67 4.49 10.29
CA PHE A 312 5.59 4.27 8.84
C PHE A 312 6.59 5.12 8.07
N THR A 313 6.99 4.65 6.89
CA THR A 313 7.85 5.43 5.98
C THR A 313 7.06 5.96 4.78
N ALA A 314 6.29 5.13 4.13
CA ALA A 314 5.51 5.49 2.96
C ALA A 314 4.25 4.62 2.82
N PRO A 315 3.25 4.74 3.73
CA PRO A 315 1.99 3.99 3.63
C PRO A 315 1.35 4.17 2.26
N HIS A 316 1.08 3.04 1.59
CA HIS A 316 0.60 3.05 0.22
C HIS A 316 -0.68 2.23 0.03
N GLY A 317 -0.72 1.00 0.55
CA GLY A 317 -1.88 0.14 0.62
C GLY A 317 -2.39 -0.01 2.06
N ILE A 318 -3.71 -0.10 2.25
CA ILE A 318 -4.33 -0.24 3.57
C ILE A 318 -5.63 -1.04 3.49
N SER A 319 -5.88 -1.88 4.49
CA SER A 319 -7.14 -2.59 4.65
C SER A 319 -7.47 -2.82 6.12
N TYR A 320 -8.74 -2.63 6.47
CA TYR A 320 -9.30 -3.19 7.69
C TYR A 320 -9.67 -4.66 7.48
N ASP A 321 -9.59 -5.45 8.56
CA ASP A 321 -10.31 -6.72 8.66
C ASP A 321 -11.67 -6.53 9.33
N ALA A 322 -12.45 -7.60 9.43
CA ALA A 322 -13.79 -7.58 10.04
C ALA A 322 -13.78 -7.22 11.55
N ALA A 323 -12.67 -7.43 12.24
CA ALA A 323 -12.47 -7.09 13.65
C ALA A 323 -12.01 -5.63 13.85
N GLY A 324 -11.75 -4.90 12.77
CA GLY A 324 -11.26 -3.52 12.81
C GLY A 324 -9.75 -3.41 12.99
N ASN A 325 -8.99 -4.49 12.83
CA ASN A 325 -7.53 -4.41 12.75
C ASN A 325 -7.12 -3.85 11.39
N LEU A 326 -5.95 -3.20 11.33
CA LEU A 326 -5.41 -2.60 10.11
C LEU A 326 -4.19 -3.36 9.60
N TYR A 327 -4.13 -3.49 8.30
CA TYR A 327 -2.96 -3.97 7.57
C TYR A 327 -2.49 -2.86 6.63
N VAL A 328 -1.24 -2.46 6.78
CA VAL A 328 -0.64 -1.33 6.05
C VAL A 328 0.59 -1.81 5.31
N GLN A 329 0.63 -1.53 4.01
CA GLN A 329 1.80 -1.77 3.17
C GLN A 329 2.50 -0.45 2.90
N ASP A 330 3.78 -0.35 3.26
CA ASP A 330 4.63 0.77 2.83
C ASP A 330 5.08 0.60 1.37
N TRP A 331 5.16 1.68 0.61
CA TRP A 331 5.89 1.73 -0.65
C TRP A 331 7.38 1.61 -0.36
N ASN A 332 7.95 0.43 -0.64
CA ASN A 332 9.31 0.11 -0.23
C ASN A 332 9.99 -0.88 -1.17
N LYS A 333 11.29 -0.68 -1.40
CA LYS A 333 12.12 -1.49 -2.30
C LYS A 333 12.23 -2.95 -1.86
N THR A 334 12.34 -3.20 -0.57
CA THR A 334 12.49 -4.56 -0.01
C THR A 334 11.17 -5.16 0.43
N GLY A 335 10.13 -4.32 0.50
CA GLY A 335 8.80 -4.71 0.92
C GLY A 335 8.60 -4.64 2.43
N ARG A 336 7.54 -3.95 2.85
CA ARG A 336 7.15 -3.82 4.25
C ARG A 336 5.63 -3.87 4.40
N ALA A 337 5.16 -4.75 5.30
CA ALA A 337 3.77 -4.79 5.72
C ALA A 337 3.71 -4.77 7.26
N THR A 338 2.72 -4.08 7.79
CA THR A 338 2.52 -3.92 9.25
C THR A 338 1.08 -4.23 9.60
N LYS A 339 0.88 -5.09 10.61
CA LYS A 339 -0.42 -5.31 11.24
C LYS A 339 -0.54 -4.44 12.49
N LEU A 340 -1.67 -3.79 12.63
CA LEU A 340 -2.08 -3.01 13.81
C LEU A 340 -3.37 -3.63 14.35
N VAL A 341 -3.35 -4.08 15.59
CA VAL A 341 -4.54 -4.62 16.28
C VAL A 341 -5.22 -3.48 17.02
N LYS A 342 -6.53 -3.35 16.84
CA LYS A 342 -7.32 -2.35 17.54
C LYS A 342 -7.32 -2.65 19.05
N SER A 343 -6.86 -1.70 19.86
CA SER A 343 -6.89 -1.83 21.32
C SER A 343 -8.31 -1.64 21.81
N VAL A 344 -8.79 -2.55 22.68
CA VAL A 344 -10.05 -2.37 23.38
C VAL A 344 -9.82 -1.35 24.50
N ALA A 345 -10.65 -0.31 24.58
CA ALA A 345 -10.59 0.65 25.67
C ALA A 345 -10.84 -0.10 27.01
N GLY A 346 -9.79 -0.33 27.78
CA GLY A 346 -9.85 -1.05 29.06
C GLY A 346 -8.61 -1.83 29.48
N ASP A 347 -7.66 -2.05 28.58
CA ASP A 347 -6.41 -2.81 28.85
C ASP A 347 -5.22 -1.88 29.17
N GLN A 348 -5.38 -0.88 30.04
CA GLN A 348 -4.27 -0.08 30.60
C GLN A 348 -4.09 -0.39 32.08
#